data_0f32c95fc3b10205330dd907fefac032
#
_entry.id   0f32c95fc3b10205330dd907fefac032
#
_cell.length_a   1.000
_cell.length_b   1.000
_cell.length_c   1.000
_cell.angle_alpha   90.00
_cell.angle_beta   90.00
_cell.angle_gamma   90.00
#
_symmetry.space_group_name_H-M   'P 1'
#
loop_
_entity.id
_entity.type
_entity.pdbx_description
1 polymer ?
#
loop_
_entity_poly.entity_id
_entity_poly.type
_entity_poly.pdbx_seq_one_letter_code
_entity_poly.pdbx_strand_id
1 'polypeptide(L)'
;YVPENFQLNESEVLAAVQKVSTRDIEDIKFAQTQIRRFAEEQKASMRNIEVETMPGVILGHKNIPVQSVGCYVPGGKFPMVASAHMSVLTASVAGVPRIIASAPPVNGEPHPAIVAAMHMAGAHEIYVLGGIQAVGAMAIGTETIKPVHMLVGPGNAFVAEAKRQLFGKVGIDLFAGPTETMIIADTTVDPEICATDLLGQAEHGYNSPACMITNSEKLASDTLSEIHRLLELLPTCLLYTSDA
;
A
#
# COMPACT_ATOMS: atom_id res chain seq x y z
N TYR A 1 -10.06 -10.33 18.86
CA TYR A 1 -10.63 -11.05 17.72
C TYR A 1 -9.83 -12.32 17.43
N VAL A 2 -10.45 -13.45 17.58
CA VAL A 2 -9.89 -14.75 17.20
C VAL A 2 -10.97 -15.45 16.39
N PRO A 3 -10.98 -15.31 15.06
CA PRO A 3 -11.96 -16.00 14.22
C PRO A 3 -11.65 -17.51 14.18
N GLU A 4 -12.65 -18.32 13.90
CA GLU A 4 -12.45 -19.74 13.63
C GLU A 4 -11.63 -19.94 12.34
N ASN A 5 -11.77 -19.05 11.39
CA ASN A 5 -11.03 -19.02 10.14
C ASN A 5 -10.57 -17.60 9.80
N PHE A 6 -9.28 -17.44 9.51
CA PHE A 6 -8.72 -16.16 9.06
C PHE A 6 -8.99 -15.88 7.59
N GLN A 7 -9.24 -16.90 6.78
CA GLN A 7 -9.56 -16.75 5.36
C GLN A 7 -11.04 -16.48 5.17
N LEU A 8 -11.36 -15.44 4.42
CA LEU A 8 -12.73 -15.17 3.99
C LEU A 8 -13.10 -16.12 2.86
N ASN A 9 -14.25 -16.76 2.98
CA ASN A 9 -14.86 -17.51 1.89
C ASN A 9 -15.55 -16.55 0.89
N GLU A 10 -15.94 -17.07 -0.27
CA GLU A 10 -16.53 -16.28 -1.34
C GLU A 10 -17.79 -15.53 -0.89
N SER A 11 -18.64 -16.16 -0.10
CA SER A 11 -19.89 -15.53 0.40
C SER A 11 -19.61 -14.37 1.37
N GLU A 12 -18.57 -14.50 2.22
CA GLU A 12 -18.14 -13.43 3.12
C GLU A 12 -17.53 -12.25 2.35
N VAL A 13 -16.72 -12.54 1.32
CA VAL A 13 -16.18 -11.51 0.42
C VAL A 13 -17.30 -10.75 -0.28
N LEU A 14 -18.26 -11.45 -0.88
CA LEU A 14 -19.39 -10.81 -1.56
C LEU A 14 -20.28 -10.02 -0.60
N ALA A 15 -20.52 -10.54 0.61
CA ALA A 15 -21.24 -9.81 1.64
C ALA A 15 -20.53 -8.53 2.09
N ALA A 16 -19.20 -8.54 2.15
CA ALA A 16 -18.42 -7.34 2.42
C ALA A 16 -18.54 -6.32 1.28
N VAL A 17 -18.42 -6.76 0.03
CA VAL A 17 -18.60 -5.89 -1.16
C VAL A 17 -19.98 -5.22 -1.17
N GLN A 18 -21.03 -5.94 -0.82
CA GLN A 18 -22.39 -5.40 -0.76
C GLN A 18 -22.59 -4.32 0.31
N LYS A 19 -21.76 -4.28 1.34
CA LYS A 19 -21.78 -3.24 2.38
C LYS A 19 -21.13 -1.91 1.94
N VAL A 20 -20.41 -1.91 0.83
CA VAL A 20 -19.72 -0.71 0.32
C VAL A 20 -20.72 0.13 -0.49
N SER A 21 -20.70 1.45 -0.31
CA SER A 21 -21.57 2.35 -1.06
C SER A 21 -21.28 2.28 -2.57
N THR A 22 -22.32 2.53 -3.39
CA THR A 22 -22.16 2.55 -4.85
C THR A 22 -21.07 3.55 -5.27
N ARG A 23 -21.01 4.73 -4.62
CA ARG A 23 -20.01 5.74 -4.89
C ARG A 23 -18.59 5.23 -4.59
N ASP A 24 -18.38 4.62 -3.43
CA ASP A 24 -17.05 4.10 -3.08
C ASP A 24 -16.61 2.97 -4.03
N ILE A 25 -17.55 2.14 -4.50
CA ILE A 25 -17.26 1.12 -5.54
C ILE A 25 -16.85 1.79 -6.85
N GLU A 26 -17.47 2.89 -7.25
CA GLU A 26 -17.11 3.65 -8.46
C GLU A 26 -15.72 4.30 -8.30
N ASP A 27 -15.43 4.86 -7.14
CA ASP A 27 -14.12 5.45 -6.82
C ASP A 27 -13.02 4.37 -6.81
N ILE A 28 -13.28 3.19 -6.24
CA ILE A 28 -12.37 2.03 -6.31
C ILE A 28 -12.11 1.63 -7.76
N LYS A 29 -13.15 1.50 -8.58
CA LYS A 29 -13.01 1.15 -10.01
C LYS A 29 -12.19 2.20 -10.77
N PHE A 30 -12.46 3.48 -10.53
CA PHE A 30 -11.72 4.56 -11.15
C PHE A 30 -10.24 4.47 -10.80
N ALA A 31 -9.90 4.39 -9.50
CA ALA A 31 -8.52 4.28 -9.03
C ALA A 31 -7.81 3.06 -9.62
N GLN A 32 -8.45 1.88 -9.59
CA GLN A 32 -7.89 0.66 -10.16
C GLN A 32 -7.67 0.75 -11.67
N THR A 33 -8.53 1.46 -12.40
CA THR A 33 -8.35 1.67 -13.83
C THR A 33 -7.08 2.48 -14.13
N GLN A 34 -6.83 3.56 -13.37
CA GLN A 34 -5.64 4.40 -13.54
C GLN A 34 -4.36 3.61 -13.22
N ILE A 35 -4.35 2.90 -12.09
CA ILE A 35 -3.20 2.11 -11.65
C ILE A 35 -2.93 0.96 -12.62
N ARG A 36 -3.97 0.26 -13.08
CA ARG A 36 -3.84 -0.82 -14.06
C ARG A 36 -3.18 -0.35 -15.34
N ARG A 37 -3.67 0.76 -15.90
CA ARG A 37 -3.11 1.34 -17.12
C ARG A 37 -1.62 1.64 -16.99
N PHE A 38 -1.23 2.27 -15.86
CA PHE A 38 0.18 2.58 -15.62
C PHE A 38 1.02 1.32 -15.42
N ALA A 39 0.52 0.34 -14.66
CA ALA A 39 1.21 -0.94 -14.44
C ALA A 39 1.39 -1.75 -15.74
N GLU A 40 0.42 -1.70 -16.65
CA GLU A 40 0.50 -2.34 -17.96
C GLU A 40 1.61 -1.71 -18.82
N GLU A 41 1.73 -0.38 -18.82
CA GLU A 41 2.82 0.32 -19.53
C GLU A 41 4.18 0.03 -18.89
N GLN A 42 4.28 -0.02 -17.57
CA GLN A 42 5.51 -0.43 -16.88
C GLN A 42 5.90 -1.86 -17.26
N LYS A 43 4.96 -2.80 -17.28
CA LYS A 43 5.20 -4.18 -17.72
C LYS A 43 5.64 -4.24 -19.18
N ALA A 44 5.02 -3.47 -20.06
CA ALA A 44 5.37 -3.42 -21.48
C ALA A 44 6.79 -2.87 -21.72
N SER A 45 7.30 -2.02 -20.81
CA SER A 45 8.68 -1.52 -20.87
C SER A 45 9.75 -2.55 -20.51
N MET A 46 9.37 -3.63 -19.82
CA MET A 46 10.27 -4.72 -19.43
C MET A 46 10.39 -5.74 -20.59
N ARG A 47 11.42 -5.59 -21.41
CA ARG A 47 11.64 -6.47 -22.57
C ARG A 47 12.51 -7.66 -22.19
N ASN A 48 12.18 -8.83 -22.73
CA ASN A 48 13.15 -9.91 -22.82
C ASN A 48 14.26 -9.52 -23.79
N ILE A 49 15.46 -9.90 -23.49
CA ILE A 49 16.65 -9.62 -24.33
C ILE A 49 17.30 -10.94 -24.68
N GLU A 50 17.67 -11.03 -25.95
CA GLU A 50 18.53 -12.10 -26.47
C GLU A 50 19.46 -11.46 -27.50
N VAL A 51 20.78 -11.66 -27.31
CA VAL A 51 21.81 -11.06 -28.17
C VAL A 51 22.97 -12.02 -28.34
N GLU A 52 23.41 -12.19 -29.56
CA GLU A 52 24.67 -12.88 -29.87
C GLU A 52 25.85 -11.91 -29.67
N THR A 53 26.67 -12.18 -28.62
CA THR A 53 27.81 -11.32 -28.23
C THR A 53 29.09 -11.70 -28.94
N MET A 54 29.22 -12.94 -29.33
CA MET A 54 30.29 -13.50 -30.18
C MET A 54 29.67 -14.64 -31.02
N PRO A 55 30.25 -15.03 -32.16
CA PRO A 55 29.72 -16.14 -32.94
C PRO A 55 29.46 -17.39 -32.13
N GLY A 56 28.18 -17.81 -32.06
CA GLY A 56 27.72 -18.97 -31.28
C GLY A 56 27.49 -18.72 -29.79
N VAL A 57 27.73 -17.51 -29.28
CA VAL A 57 27.51 -17.16 -27.85
C VAL A 57 26.29 -16.24 -27.72
N ILE A 58 25.17 -16.81 -27.27
CA ILE A 58 23.91 -16.08 -27.10
C ILE A 58 23.68 -15.83 -25.60
N LEU A 59 23.53 -14.56 -25.22
CA LEU A 59 23.19 -14.12 -23.89
C LEU A 59 21.79 -13.47 -23.87
N GLY A 60 21.08 -13.64 -22.76
CA GLY A 60 19.77 -13.04 -22.64
C GLY A 60 19.21 -13.07 -21.24
N HIS A 61 18.08 -12.38 -21.06
CA HIS A 61 17.27 -12.50 -19.87
C HIS A 61 15.78 -12.56 -20.22
N LYS A 62 15.00 -13.15 -19.31
CA LYS A 62 13.54 -13.22 -19.38
C LYS A 62 12.93 -12.62 -18.13
N ASN A 63 11.84 -11.87 -18.30
CA ASN A 63 11.03 -11.40 -17.20
C ASN A 63 9.97 -12.46 -16.89
N ILE A 64 10.07 -13.07 -15.72
CA ILE A 64 9.19 -14.15 -15.28
C ILE A 64 8.51 -13.72 -13.98
N PRO A 65 7.16 -13.72 -13.89
CA PRO A 65 6.48 -13.41 -12.64
C PRO A 65 6.79 -14.45 -11.57
N VAL A 66 6.83 -14.02 -10.31
CA VAL A 66 6.92 -14.94 -9.17
C VAL A 66 5.66 -15.82 -9.11
N GLN A 67 5.78 -17.04 -8.57
CA GLN A 67 4.67 -18.00 -8.55
C GLN A 67 3.57 -17.61 -7.55
N SER A 68 3.91 -16.87 -6.50
CA SER A 68 2.92 -16.34 -5.55
C SER A 68 3.44 -15.11 -4.83
N VAL A 69 2.51 -14.22 -4.49
CA VAL A 69 2.76 -12.99 -3.73
C VAL A 69 1.78 -12.88 -2.56
N GLY A 70 2.30 -12.42 -1.43
CA GLY A 70 1.52 -12.03 -0.27
C GLY A 70 1.47 -10.51 -0.17
N CYS A 71 0.29 -9.94 -0.36
CA CYS A 71 0.02 -8.51 -0.30
C CYS A 71 -0.45 -8.15 1.10
N TYR A 72 0.37 -7.42 1.84
CA TYR A 72 -0.03 -6.86 3.13
C TYR A 72 -0.71 -5.51 2.91
N VAL A 73 -1.98 -5.41 3.29
CA VAL A 73 -2.77 -4.18 3.20
C VAL A 73 -2.94 -3.62 4.61
N PRO A 74 -2.31 -2.50 4.95
CA PRO A 74 -2.42 -1.90 6.27
C PRO A 74 -3.86 -1.50 6.57
N GLY A 75 -4.21 -1.53 7.84
CA GLY A 75 -5.51 -1.12 8.35
C GLY A 75 -5.40 -0.91 9.86
N GLY A 76 -6.51 -0.80 10.54
CA GLY A 76 -6.58 -0.67 11.98
C GLY A 76 -6.82 0.76 12.41
N LYS A 77 -5.92 1.71 12.15
CA LYS A 77 -6.16 3.13 12.43
C LYS A 77 -7.02 3.76 11.33
N PHE A 78 -6.65 3.50 10.07
CA PHE A 78 -7.38 3.96 8.87
C PHE A 78 -7.50 2.82 7.86
N PRO A 79 -8.61 2.72 7.10
CA PRO A 79 -8.75 1.76 6.03
C PRO A 79 -7.90 2.17 4.82
N MET A 80 -6.75 1.50 4.65
CA MET A 80 -5.80 1.82 3.57
C MET A 80 -6.18 1.16 2.24
N VAL A 81 -7.33 1.56 1.68
CA VAL A 81 -7.88 1.01 0.42
C VAL A 81 -6.88 1.14 -0.73
N ALA A 82 -6.15 2.25 -0.81
CA ALA A 82 -5.14 2.48 -1.83
C ALA A 82 -4.02 1.41 -1.83
N SER A 83 -3.64 0.88 -0.66
CA SER A 83 -2.61 -0.17 -0.57
C SER A 83 -3.05 -1.46 -1.25
N ALA A 84 -4.34 -1.79 -1.26
CA ALA A 84 -4.85 -2.93 -2.02
C ALA A 84 -4.69 -2.70 -3.54
N HIS A 85 -4.97 -1.49 -4.03
CA HIS A 85 -4.77 -1.14 -5.44
C HIS A 85 -3.31 -1.22 -5.84
N MET A 86 -2.42 -0.69 -5.00
CA MET A 86 -0.99 -0.61 -5.30
C MET A 86 -0.29 -1.97 -5.25
N SER A 87 -0.73 -2.90 -4.42
CA SER A 87 -0.10 -4.20 -4.23
C SER A 87 -0.78 -5.33 -5.01
N VAL A 88 -2.07 -5.55 -4.79
CA VAL A 88 -2.80 -6.66 -5.39
C VAL A 88 -2.96 -6.49 -6.90
N LEU A 89 -3.37 -5.29 -7.33
CA LEU A 89 -3.62 -5.03 -8.75
C LEU A 89 -2.34 -5.08 -9.57
N THR A 90 -1.24 -4.52 -9.07
CA THR A 90 0.05 -4.57 -9.77
C THR A 90 0.58 -5.99 -9.88
N ALA A 91 0.40 -6.81 -8.86
CA ALA A 91 0.70 -8.24 -8.91
C ALA A 91 -0.15 -8.99 -9.96
N SER A 92 -1.45 -8.64 -10.07
CA SER A 92 -2.35 -9.18 -11.08
C SER A 92 -1.89 -8.81 -12.49
N VAL A 93 -1.54 -7.54 -12.73
CA VAL A 93 -1.00 -7.07 -14.02
C VAL A 93 0.34 -7.75 -14.34
N ALA A 94 1.20 -7.95 -13.33
CA ALA A 94 2.46 -8.68 -13.51
C ALA A 94 2.24 -10.12 -14.00
N GLY A 95 1.07 -10.70 -13.76
CA GLY A 95 0.72 -12.06 -14.15
C GLY A 95 1.10 -13.10 -13.09
N VAL A 96 1.10 -12.70 -11.81
CA VAL A 96 1.36 -13.62 -10.69
C VAL A 96 0.22 -14.63 -10.57
N PRO A 97 0.46 -15.95 -10.63
CA PRO A 97 -0.60 -16.95 -10.66
C PRO A 97 -1.37 -17.10 -9.35
N ARG A 98 -0.76 -16.77 -8.21
CA ARG A 98 -1.38 -16.84 -6.90
C ARG A 98 -1.10 -15.56 -6.12
N ILE A 99 -2.16 -14.80 -5.87
CA ILE A 99 -2.11 -13.53 -5.14
C ILE A 99 -2.94 -13.71 -3.87
N ILE A 100 -2.31 -13.63 -2.72
CA ILE A 100 -3.01 -13.59 -1.44
C ILE A 100 -2.91 -12.20 -0.85
N ALA A 101 -3.97 -11.74 -0.22
CA ALA A 101 -4.03 -10.43 0.41
C ALA A 101 -4.45 -10.58 1.87
N SER A 102 -3.81 -9.82 2.75
CA SER A 102 -4.10 -9.86 4.18
C SER A 102 -4.22 -8.44 4.73
N ALA A 103 -5.28 -8.19 5.49
CA ALA A 103 -5.51 -6.94 6.18
C ALA A 103 -5.94 -7.19 7.63
N PRO A 104 -5.56 -6.33 8.60
CA PRO A 104 -6.01 -6.45 9.96
C PRO A 104 -7.52 -6.22 10.07
N PRO A 105 -8.19 -6.83 11.07
CA PRO A 105 -9.57 -6.49 11.38
C PRO A 105 -9.66 -5.05 11.91
N VAL A 106 -10.78 -4.41 11.63
CA VAL A 106 -11.17 -3.11 12.20
C VAL A 106 -12.36 -3.36 13.13
N ASN A 107 -12.23 -3.03 14.39
CA ASN A 107 -13.25 -3.32 15.43
C ASN A 107 -13.65 -4.81 15.50
N GLY A 108 -12.73 -5.71 15.20
CA GLY A 108 -12.96 -7.15 15.20
C GLY A 108 -13.58 -7.73 13.92
N GLU A 109 -13.81 -6.91 12.90
CA GLU A 109 -14.44 -7.32 11.65
C GLU A 109 -13.56 -6.94 10.43
N PRO A 110 -13.67 -7.67 9.30
CA PRO A 110 -13.03 -7.25 8.07
C PRO A 110 -13.63 -5.93 7.57
N HIS A 111 -12.78 -4.96 7.22
CA HIS A 111 -13.25 -3.67 6.70
C HIS A 111 -13.82 -3.82 5.28
N PRO A 112 -15.11 -3.52 5.03
CA PRO A 112 -15.76 -3.82 3.75
C PRO A 112 -15.06 -3.22 2.54
N ALA A 113 -14.65 -1.95 2.58
CA ALA A 113 -14.01 -1.29 1.45
C ALA A 113 -12.60 -1.87 1.16
N ILE A 114 -11.85 -2.32 2.18
CA ILE A 114 -10.56 -3.00 1.97
C ILE A 114 -10.78 -4.35 1.31
N VAL A 115 -11.76 -5.14 1.78
CA VAL A 115 -12.10 -6.45 1.17
C VAL A 115 -12.54 -6.27 -0.27
N ALA A 116 -13.43 -5.29 -0.54
CA ALA A 116 -13.88 -4.97 -1.89
C ALA A 116 -12.71 -4.59 -2.80
N ALA A 117 -11.81 -3.73 -2.33
CA ALA A 117 -10.64 -3.30 -3.09
C ALA A 117 -9.69 -4.46 -3.40
N MET A 118 -9.41 -5.35 -2.44
CA MET A 118 -8.57 -6.54 -2.66
C MET A 118 -9.24 -7.51 -3.64
N HIS A 119 -10.53 -7.78 -3.50
CA HIS A 119 -11.28 -8.65 -4.39
C HIS A 119 -11.30 -8.11 -5.82
N MET A 120 -11.68 -6.85 -6.01
CA MET A 120 -11.78 -6.21 -7.32
C MET A 120 -10.40 -6.03 -8.00
N ALA A 121 -9.33 -5.96 -7.22
CA ALA A 121 -7.95 -5.93 -7.73
C ALA A 121 -7.45 -7.30 -8.21
N GLY A 122 -8.13 -8.39 -7.84
CA GLY A 122 -7.81 -9.75 -8.28
C GLY A 122 -7.09 -10.61 -7.24
N ALA A 123 -7.29 -10.37 -5.94
CA ALA A 123 -6.84 -11.29 -4.91
C ALA A 123 -7.56 -12.64 -5.03
N HIS A 124 -6.80 -13.74 -5.02
CA HIS A 124 -7.33 -15.10 -5.06
C HIS A 124 -7.75 -15.60 -3.66
N GLU A 125 -7.05 -15.16 -2.65
CA GLU A 125 -7.28 -15.51 -1.24
C GLU A 125 -7.21 -14.21 -0.42
N ILE A 126 -8.19 -13.99 0.46
CA ILE A 126 -8.25 -12.81 1.34
C ILE A 126 -8.27 -13.29 2.78
N TYR A 127 -7.34 -12.76 3.58
CA TYR A 127 -7.16 -13.09 4.99
C TYR A 127 -7.41 -11.87 5.88
N VAL A 128 -8.10 -12.09 6.99
CA VAL A 128 -8.31 -11.08 8.04
C VAL A 128 -7.29 -11.31 9.16
N LEU A 129 -6.07 -10.88 8.91
CA LEU A 129 -4.94 -11.02 9.81
C LEU A 129 -4.00 -9.84 9.60
N GLY A 130 -3.47 -9.28 10.66
CA GLY A 130 -2.62 -8.10 10.60
C GLY A 130 -1.24 -8.29 11.23
N GLY A 131 -0.43 -7.24 11.13
CA GLY A 131 0.85 -7.13 11.82
C GLY A 131 1.91 -8.16 11.36
N ILE A 132 2.86 -8.41 12.25
CA ILE A 132 3.94 -9.37 12.00
C ILE A 132 3.42 -10.80 11.83
N GLN A 133 2.27 -11.11 12.42
CA GLN A 133 1.64 -12.43 12.31
C GLN A 133 1.23 -12.72 10.87
N ALA A 134 0.61 -11.75 10.18
CA ALA A 134 0.26 -11.89 8.78
C ALA A 134 1.50 -12.08 7.89
N VAL A 135 2.52 -11.26 8.11
CA VAL A 135 3.78 -11.30 7.37
C VAL A 135 4.49 -12.64 7.59
N GLY A 136 4.59 -13.08 8.84
CA GLY A 136 5.18 -14.38 9.20
C GLY A 136 4.40 -15.55 8.61
N ALA A 137 3.08 -15.55 8.72
CA ALA A 137 2.22 -16.59 8.19
C ALA A 137 2.33 -16.71 6.66
N MET A 138 2.35 -15.59 5.95
CA MET A 138 2.53 -15.59 4.49
C MET A 138 3.92 -16.05 4.05
N ALA A 139 4.97 -15.70 4.81
CA ALA A 139 6.35 -16.06 4.45
C ALA A 139 6.74 -17.52 4.79
N ILE A 140 6.31 -17.99 5.96
CA ILE A 140 6.73 -19.27 6.51
C ILE A 140 5.71 -20.35 6.18
N GLY A 141 4.45 -19.96 6.07
CA GLY A 141 3.32 -20.86 5.97
C GLY A 141 2.78 -21.27 7.34
N THR A 142 1.53 -21.67 7.34
CA THR A 142 0.81 -22.29 8.47
C THR A 142 0.01 -23.48 7.95
N GLU A 143 -0.78 -24.11 8.79
CA GLU A 143 -1.70 -25.17 8.35
C GLU A 143 -2.72 -24.68 7.31
N THR A 144 -3.13 -23.39 7.42
CA THR A 144 -4.18 -22.79 6.59
C THR A 144 -3.67 -21.83 5.52
N ILE A 145 -2.47 -21.26 5.69
CA ILE A 145 -1.88 -20.29 4.76
C ILE A 145 -0.63 -20.92 4.12
N LYS A 146 -0.72 -21.26 2.85
CA LYS A 146 0.46 -21.73 2.10
C LYS A 146 1.46 -20.57 1.91
N PRO A 147 2.77 -20.81 2.09
CA PRO A 147 3.78 -19.77 1.94
C PRO A 147 3.79 -19.17 0.54
N VAL A 148 4.28 -17.93 0.45
CA VAL A 148 4.45 -17.21 -0.80
C VAL A 148 5.92 -17.03 -1.14
N HIS A 149 6.20 -16.67 -2.40
CA HIS A 149 7.57 -16.43 -2.88
C HIS A 149 8.01 -14.97 -2.68
N MET A 150 7.06 -14.04 -2.56
CA MET A 150 7.35 -12.62 -2.37
C MET A 150 6.31 -11.98 -1.46
N LEU A 151 6.75 -11.07 -0.61
CA LEU A 151 5.90 -10.22 0.24
C LEU A 151 5.95 -8.78 -0.27
N VAL A 152 4.79 -8.16 -0.40
CA VAL A 152 4.67 -6.75 -0.82
C VAL A 152 3.68 -6.00 0.08
N GLY A 153 3.83 -4.71 0.12
CA GLY A 153 2.96 -3.81 0.86
C GLY A 153 3.67 -3.09 2.00
N PRO A 154 3.23 -1.86 2.28
CA PRO A 154 3.76 -1.04 3.37
C PRO A 154 3.22 -1.50 4.72
N GLY A 155 3.83 -1.03 5.79
CA GLY A 155 3.34 -1.28 7.14
C GLY A 155 4.07 -0.44 8.18
N ASN A 156 3.74 -0.63 9.44
CA ASN A 156 4.45 0.02 10.53
C ASN A 156 5.88 -0.55 10.69
N ALA A 157 6.66 0.02 11.60
CA ALA A 157 8.05 -0.39 11.85
C ALA A 157 8.20 -1.89 12.15
N PHE A 158 7.22 -2.51 12.82
CA PHE A 158 7.25 -3.95 13.13
C PHE A 158 7.05 -4.80 11.87
N VAL A 159 6.15 -4.39 10.98
CA VAL A 159 5.93 -5.05 9.69
C VAL A 159 7.17 -4.91 8.80
N ALA A 160 7.77 -3.72 8.75
CA ALA A 160 9.01 -3.49 8.02
C ALA A 160 10.17 -4.35 8.56
N GLU A 161 10.31 -4.45 9.88
CA GLU A 161 11.32 -5.29 10.51
C GLU A 161 11.07 -6.78 10.26
N ALA A 162 9.82 -7.24 10.29
CA ALA A 162 9.49 -8.62 9.95
C ALA A 162 9.86 -8.95 8.49
N LYS A 163 9.59 -8.05 7.55
CA LYS A 163 10.03 -8.20 6.14
C LYS A 163 11.55 -8.25 6.05
N ARG A 164 12.27 -7.39 6.79
CA ARG A 164 13.74 -7.39 6.82
C ARG A 164 14.32 -8.71 7.28
N GLN A 165 13.76 -9.31 8.33
CA GLN A 165 14.22 -10.60 8.87
C GLN A 165 13.91 -11.78 7.94
N LEU A 166 12.84 -11.68 7.15
CA LEU A 166 12.40 -12.73 6.23
C LEU A 166 13.02 -12.60 4.84
N PHE A 167 13.66 -11.46 4.54
CA PHE A 167 14.36 -11.27 3.26
C PHE A 167 15.46 -12.32 3.07
N GLY A 168 15.48 -12.89 1.88
CA GLY A 168 16.35 -14.03 1.56
C GLY A 168 15.64 -15.37 1.67
N LYS A 169 14.71 -15.54 2.61
CA LYS A 169 13.79 -16.68 2.63
C LYS A 169 12.64 -16.46 1.62
N VAL A 170 12.12 -15.26 1.56
CA VAL A 170 11.16 -14.79 0.56
C VAL A 170 11.65 -13.49 -0.07
N GLY A 171 11.22 -13.19 -1.29
CA GLY A 171 11.42 -11.87 -1.86
C GLY A 171 10.59 -10.82 -1.11
N ILE A 172 11.05 -9.59 -1.12
CA ILE A 172 10.27 -8.43 -0.63
C ILE A 172 10.30 -7.31 -1.67
N ASP A 173 9.34 -6.40 -1.61
CA ASP A 173 9.34 -5.17 -2.40
C ASP A 173 10.44 -4.21 -1.94
N LEU A 174 10.24 -3.60 -0.76
CA LEU A 174 11.22 -2.73 -0.11
C LEU A 174 10.94 -2.65 1.40
N PHE A 175 11.88 -2.07 2.14
CA PHE A 175 11.72 -1.83 3.58
C PHE A 175 10.93 -0.54 3.82
N ALA A 176 9.64 -0.54 3.44
CA ALA A 176 8.74 0.59 3.65
C ALA A 176 8.27 0.66 5.10
N GLY A 177 8.80 1.60 5.82
CA GLY A 177 8.40 1.99 7.17
C GLY A 177 7.94 3.45 7.20
N PRO A 178 8.10 4.13 8.34
CA PRO A 178 7.84 5.57 8.45
C PRO A 178 8.62 6.35 7.39
N THR A 179 7.95 7.32 6.76
CA THR A 179 8.50 8.11 5.65
C THR A 179 8.54 9.57 6.07
N GLU A 180 9.60 10.26 5.67
CA GLU A 180 9.75 11.70 5.81
C GLU A 180 9.36 12.39 4.51
N THR A 181 8.74 13.57 4.59
CA THR A 181 8.42 14.39 3.43
C THR A 181 9.06 15.76 3.57
N MET A 182 9.68 16.23 2.50
CA MET A 182 10.21 17.58 2.40
C MET A 182 9.62 18.29 1.19
N ILE A 183 9.01 19.45 1.42
CA ILE A 183 8.53 20.35 0.38
C ILE A 183 9.60 21.41 0.14
N ILE A 184 9.98 21.63 -1.12
CA ILE A 184 10.83 22.75 -1.53
C ILE A 184 9.97 23.64 -2.42
N ALA A 185 9.69 24.84 -1.96
CA ALA A 185 8.74 25.75 -2.62
C ALA A 185 9.20 27.21 -2.56
N ASP A 186 8.79 27.98 -3.55
CA ASP A 186 8.97 29.44 -3.60
C ASP A 186 7.62 30.16 -3.71
N THR A 187 7.63 31.45 -4.00
CA THR A 187 6.43 32.30 -4.07
C THR A 187 5.46 31.94 -5.20
N THR A 188 5.77 30.98 -6.05
CA THR A 188 4.91 30.59 -7.19
C THR A 188 3.86 29.56 -6.80
N VAL A 189 3.97 28.95 -5.62
CA VAL A 189 3.04 27.91 -5.15
C VAL A 189 2.00 28.50 -4.19
N ASP A 190 0.81 27.88 -4.18
CA ASP A 190 -0.25 28.21 -3.23
C ASP A 190 0.08 27.64 -1.84
N PRO A 191 0.04 28.42 -0.74
CA PRO A 191 0.29 27.95 0.61
C PRO A 191 -0.67 26.85 1.08
N GLU A 192 -1.91 26.81 0.61
CA GLU A 192 -2.87 25.75 0.91
C GLU A 192 -2.41 24.38 0.37
N ILE A 193 -1.79 24.35 -0.82
CA ILE A 193 -1.21 23.11 -1.38
C ILE A 193 -0.07 22.62 -0.50
N CYS A 194 0.85 23.51 -0.11
CA CYS A 194 1.94 23.15 0.79
C CYS A 194 1.42 22.61 2.13
N ALA A 195 0.43 23.29 2.71
CA ALA A 195 -0.18 22.87 3.98
C ALA A 195 -0.86 21.49 3.85
N THR A 196 -1.58 21.24 2.76
CA THR A 196 -2.26 19.97 2.51
C THR A 196 -1.26 18.81 2.40
N ASP A 197 -0.16 18.99 1.68
CA ASP A 197 0.86 17.96 1.52
C ASP A 197 1.59 17.67 2.84
N LEU A 198 1.92 18.70 3.62
CA LEU A 198 2.52 18.55 4.96
C LEU A 198 1.59 17.80 5.91
N LEU A 199 0.32 18.16 5.93
CA LEU A 199 -0.69 17.52 6.78
C LEU A 199 -0.95 16.08 6.35
N GLY A 200 -1.03 15.81 5.04
CA GLY A 200 -1.21 14.47 4.52
C GLY A 200 -0.09 13.51 4.96
N GLN A 201 1.16 13.98 5.03
CA GLN A 201 2.26 13.18 5.57
C GLN A 201 2.20 13.06 7.09
N ALA A 202 1.89 14.15 7.80
CA ALA A 202 1.84 14.15 9.26
C ALA A 202 0.75 13.23 9.83
N GLU A 203 -0.33 12.95 9.08
CA GLU A 203 -1.38 12.00 9.45
C GLU A 203 -0.87 10.56 9.66
N HIS A 204 0.26 10.19 9.06
CA HIS A 204 0.87 8.88 9.28
C HIS A 204 1.36 8.66 10.71
N GLY A 205 1.64 9.71 11.46
CA GLY A 205 2.00 9.66 12.88
C GLY A 205 3.25 10.46 13.23
N TYR A 206 3.54 10.53 14.52
CA TYR A 206 4.65 11.32 15.08
C TYR A 206 6.05 10.95 14.57
N ASN A 207 6.22 9.77 14.02
CA ASN A 207 7.47 9.28 13.43
C ASN A 207 7.54 9.48 11.90
N SER A 208 6.68 10.32 11.35
CA SER A 208 6.63 10.68 9.93
C SER A 208 6.75 12.20 9.79
N PRO A 209 7.95 12.78 10.03
CA PRO A 209 8.15 14.21 9.98
C PRO A 209 7.88 14.76 8.58
N ALA A 210 7.27 15.93 8.55
CA ALA A 210 7.04 16.70 7.34
C ALA A 210 7.64 18.09 7.52
N CYS A 211 8.43 18.54 6.55
CA CYS A 211 9.08 19.84 6.60
C CYS A 211 8.96 20.60 5.28
N MET A 212 9.08 21.92 5.34
CA MET A 212 9.12 22.78 4.17
C MET A 212 10.39 23.64 4.21
N ILE A 213 11.04 23.75 3.06
CA ILE A 213 12.12 24.70 2.81
C ILE A 213 11.62 25.71 1.78
N THR A 214 11.71 27.00 2.13
CA THR A 214 11.34 28.08 1.23
C THR A 214 12.27 29.27 1.38
N ASN A 215 12.43 30.03 0.30
CA ASN A 215 13.11 31.31 0.28
C ASN A 215 12.15 32.50 0.55
N SER A 216 10.88 32.24 0.86
CA SER A 216 9.84 33.23 1.09
C SER A 216 9.29 33.14 2.52
N GLU A 217 9.63 34.11 3.36
CA GLU A 217 9.06 34.23 4.70
C GLU A 217 7.54 34.34 4.68
N LYS A 218 7.00 35.05 3.66
CA LYS A 218 5.55 35.17 3.46
C LYS A 218 4.93 33.79 3.21
N LEU A 219 5.48 32.98 2.30
CA LEU A 219 4.95 31.64 2.03
C LEU A 219 5.00 30.76 3.27
N ALA A 220 6.08 30.82 4.06
CA ALA A 220 6.19 30.07 5.30
C ALA A 220 5.07 30.46 6.28
N SER A 221 4.85 31.74 6.50
CA SER A 221 3.80 32.25 7.40
C SER A 221 2.39 31.90 6.91
N ASP A 222 2.13 32.05 5.62
CA ASP A 222 0.83 31.74 5.02
C ASP A 222 0.56 30.23 5.10
N THR A 223 1.56 29.37 4.84
CA THR A 223 1.44 27.91 4.97
C THR A 223 1.13 27.49 6.42
N LEU A 224 1.76 28.10 7.42
CA LEU A 224 1.44 27.85 8.82
C LEU A 224 0.00 28.25 9.15
N SER A 225 -0.48 29.35 8.61
CA SER A 225 -1.86 29.78 8.78
C SER A 225 -2.86 28.81 8.16
N GLU A 226 -2.54 28.31 6.97
CA GLU A 226 -3.34 27.29 6.29
C GLU A 226 -3.32 25.93 7.02
N ILE A 227 -2.19 25.53 7.61
CA ILE A 227 -2.12 24.33 8.46
C ILE A 227 -3.12 24.44 9.61
N HIS A 228 -3.14 25.56 10.34
CA HIS A 228 -4.09 25.75 11.43
C HIS A 228 -5.55 25.68 10.95
N ARG A 229 -5.86 26.35 9.84
CA ARG A 229 -7.21 26.35 9.25
C ARG A 229 -7.65 24.92 8.84
N LEU A 230 -6.77 24.17 8.17
CA LEU A 230 -7.08 22.84 7.68
C LEU A 230 -7.21 21.82 8.82
N LEU A 231 -6.43 21.96 9.91
CA LEU A 231 -6.56 21.12 11.10
C LEU A 231 -7.95 21.19 11.74
N GLU A 232 -8.62 22.34 11.68
CA GLU A 232 -9.99 22.48 12.17
C GLU A 232 -11.01 21.73 11.30
N LEU A 233 -10.69 21.49 10.02
CA LEU A 233 -11.58 20.83 9.08
C LEU A 233 -11.37 19.31 9.00
N LEU A 234 -10.23 18.82 9.47
CA LEU A 234 -9.91 17.39 9.42
C LEU A 234 -10.80 16.61 10.39
N PRO A 235 -11.41 15.48 9.92
CA PRO A 235 -12.31 14.68 10.75
C PRO A 235 -11.61 13.98 11.92
N THR A 236 -10.29 13.85 11.86
CA THR A 236 -9.46 13.25 12.91
C THR A 236 -8.33 14.20 13.26
N CYS A 237 -8.50 14.92 14.35
CA CYS A 237 -7.43 15.73 14.94
C CYS A 237 -6.41 14.81 15.65
N LEU A 238 -5.75 13.94 14.90
CA LEU A 238 -4.69 13.06 15.40
C LEU A 238 -3.30 13.61 15.12
N LEU A 239 -3.22 14.78 14.52
CA LEU A 239 -1.99 15.52 14.47
C LEU A 239 -1.70 15.99 15.89
N TYR A 240 -0.84 15.27 16.54
CA TYR A 240 -0.16 15.81 17.69
C TYR A 240 0.57 17.04 17.16
N THR A 241 0.08 18.20 17.54
CA THR A 241 0.88 19.39 17.46
C THR A 241 2.15 19.06 18.22
N SER A 242 3.19 18.72 17.51
CA SER A 242 4.51 18.75 18.09
C SER A 242 4.71 20.17 18.54
N ASP A 243 5.10 20.34 19.78
CA ASP A 243 5.70 21.55 20.26
C ASP A 243 6.90 21.85 19.37
N ALA A 244 6.70 22.70 18.36
CA ALA A 244 7.76 23.21 17.52
C ALA A 244 8.14 24.58 17.99
#